data_648edd49fe9ac6f90b97a24cb2fa8c53
#
_entry.id   648edd49fe9ac6f90b97a24cb2fa8c53
#
_cell.length_a   1.000
_cell.length_b   1.000
_cell.length_c   1.000
_cell.angle_alpha   90.00
_cell.angle_beta   90.00
_cell.angle_gamma   90.00
#
_symmetry.space_group_name_H-M   'P 1'
#
loop_
_entity.id
_entity.type
_entity.pdbx_description
1 polymer ?
#
loop_
_entity_poly.entity_id
_entity_poly.type
_entity_poly.pdbx_seq_one_letter_code
_entity_poly.pdbx_strand_id
1 'polypeptide(L)'
;MTYKRPESVLVVIHTADLQILLLERADAPGFWQSVTGSLEEGESLPEAAWREVAEETGLTAGRLHDWQQQNVWEIYPRWRHRYAPGVTHNTEHVFSLEVPAGLSVRLAPGEHTAACWLPWQAAAARAFSPSNAEAIRALARQRAGASAD
;
A
#
# COMPACT_ATOMS: atom_id res chain seq x y z
N MET A 1 -10.69 17.29 17.33
CA MET A 1 -9.64 16.88 16.40
C MET A 1 -9.64 15.36 16.24
N THR A 2 -9.67 14.89 15.02
CA THR A 2 -9.72 13.45 14.74
C THR A 2 -8.32 12.91 14.45
N TYR A 3 -7.90 11.93 15.25
CA TYR A 3 -6.62 11.28 15.03
C TYR A 3 -6.80 10.04 14.15
N LYS A 4 -5.72 9.66 13.44
CA LYS A 4 -5.68 8.40 12.68
C LYS A 4 -5.65 7.23 13.66
N ARG A 5 -6.34 6.15 13.31
CA ARG A 5 -6.21 4.89 14.04
C ARG A 5 -4.84 4.29 13.73
N PRO A 6 -4.15 3.71 14.73
CA PRO A 6 -2.85 3.07 14.51
C PRO A 6 -3.03 1.65 13.96
N GLU A 7 -3.92 1.49 13.01
CA GLU A 7 -4.18 0.25 12.29
C GLU A 7 -4.47 0.60 10.85
N SER A 8 -3.71 0.01 9.93
CA SER A 8 -3.75 0.39 8.52
C SER A 8 -3.72 -0.83 7.61
N VAL A 9 -4.02 -0.59 6.33
CA VAL A 9 -3.83 -1.56 5.27
C VAL A 9 -2.67 -1.10 4.38
N LEU A 10 -1.96 -2.08 3.79
CA LEU A 10 -0.98 -1.88 2.75
C LEU A 10 -1.42 -2.74 1.58
N VAL A 11 -1.68 -2.12 0.43
CA VAL A 11 -2.17 -2.84 -0.74
C VAL A 11 -1.16 -2.72 -1.88
N VAL A 12 -0.51 -3.83 -2.22
CA VAL A 12 0.40 -3.90 -3.35
C VAL A 12 -0.43 -4.15 -4.60
N ILE A 13 -0.51 -3.16 -5.48
CA ILE A 13 -1.27 -3.28 -6.74
C ILE A 13 -0.30 -3.72 -7.84
N HIS A 14 -0.66 -4.78 -8.55
CA HIS A 14 0.23 -5.39 -9.52
C HIS A 14 -0.52 -6.00 -10.72
N THR A 15 0.19 -6.16 -11.82
CA THR A 15 -0.30 -6.90 -12.97
C THR A 15 0.11 -8.36 -12.86
N ALA A 16 -0.41 -9.20 -13.77
CA ALA A 16 -0.06 -10.63 -13.78
C ALA A 16 1.44 -10.85 -14.00
N ASP A 17 2.09 -9.98 -14.77
CA ASP A 17 3.54 -10.07 -15.03
C ASP A 17 4.37 -9.24 -14.04
N LEU A 18 3.79 -8.91 -12.89
CA LEU A 18 4.48 -8.26 -11.76
C LEU A 18 5.06 -6.88 -12.08
N GLN A 19 4.30 -6.08 -12.81
CA GLN A 19 4.49 -4.64 -12.80
C GLN A 19 3.78 -4.11 -11.56
N ILE A 20 4.48 -3.34 -10.75
CA ILE A 20 3.98 -2.87 -9.46
C ILE A 20 3.69 -1.37 -9.54
N LEU A 21 2.54 -0.96 -9.02
CA LEU A 21 2.18 0.45 -8.95
C LEU A 21 2.78 1.07 -7.70
N LEU A 22 3.52 2.16 -7.86
CA LEU A 22 3.99 2.99 -6.75
C LEU A 22 3.49 4.41 -6.94
N LEU A 23 3.21 5.06 -5.80
CA LEU A 23 2.72 6.44 -5.74
C LEU A 23 3.73 7.28 -4.96
N GLU A 24 4.00 8.49 -5.44
CA GLU A 24 4.89 9.42 -4.74
C GLU A 24 4.08 10.29 -3.78
N ARG A 25 4.52 10.39 -2.53
CA ARG A 25 3.84 11.18 -1.51
C ARG A 25 4.00 12.68 -1.76
N ALA A 26 2.90 13.42 -1.66
CA ALA A 26 2.93 14.88 -1.80
C ALA A 26 3.65 15.52 -0.60
N ASP A 27 3.51 14.94 0.61
CA ASP A 27 4.11 15.49 1.83
C ASP A 27 5.58 15.07 2.02
N ALA A 28 6.09 14.22 1.15
CA ALA A 28 7.47 13.72 1.24
C ALA A 28 7.97 13.38 -0.17
N PRO A 29 8.37 14.40 -0.96
CA PRO A 29 8.88 14.17 -2.32
C PRO A 29 10.04 13.17 -2.33
N GLY A 30 10.00 12.25 -3.29
CA GLY A 30 10.96 11.16 -3.39
C GLY A 30 10.59 9.92 -2.60
N PHE A 31 9.54 9.97 -1.76
CA PHE A 31 9.06 8.81 -1.02
C PHE A 31 7.96 8.13 -1.81
N TRP A 32 8.28 6.94 -2.34
CA TRP A 32 7.37 6.13 -3.16
C TRP A 32 6.84 4.97 -2.33
N GLN A 33 5.57 4.64 -2.54
CA GLN A 33 4.91 3.59 -1.75
C GLN A 33 3.73 2.97 -2.49
N SER A 34 3.36 1.77 -2.06
CA SER A 34 2.07 1.16 -2.44
C SER A 34 0.93 1.92 -1.76
N VAL A 35 -0.31 1.58 -2.09
CA VAL A 35 -1.48 2.17 -1.44
C VAL A 35 -1.46 1.82 0.04
N THR A 36 -1.67 2.80 0.90
CA THR A 36 -1.73 2.60 2.34
C THR A 36 -2.67 3.62 2.98
N GLY A 37 -3.32 3.23 4.07
CA GLY A 37 -4.16 4.14 4.83
C GLY A 37 -4.74 3.48 6.06
N SER A 38 -5.15 4.32 7.01
CA SER A 38 -5.71 3.85 8.28
C SER A 38 -7.16 3.41 8.13
N LEU A 39 -7.55 2.41 8.94
CA LEU A 39 -8.94 2.00 9.03
C LEU A 39 -9.79 3.11 9.61
N GLU A 40 -11.04 3.18 9.15
CA GLU A 40 -12.07 4.02 9.76
C GLU A 40 -12.89 3.20 10.74
N GLU A 41 -13.57 3.88 11.65
CA GLU A 41 -14.39 3.22 12.66
C GLU A 41 -15.44 2.33 12.01
N GLY A 42 -15.54 1.08 12.48
CA GLY A 42 -16.52 0.11 11.97
C GLY A 42 -16.16 -0.54 10.64
N GLU A 43 -15.01 -0.20 10.08
CA GLU A 43 -14.59 -0.70 8.77
C GLU A 43 -13.85 -2.02 8.91
N SER A 44 -14.19 -3.01 8.04
CA SER A 44 -13.42 -4.24 7.96
C SER A 44 -12.13 -4.01 7.19
N LEU A 45 -11.19 -4.97 7.30
CA LEU A 45 -9.93 -4.87 6.55
C LEU A 45 -10.14 -4.81 5.04
N PRO A 46 -10.95 -5.69 4.41
CA PRO A 46 -11.20 -5.58 2.98
C PRO A 46 -11.89 -4.27 2.57
N GLU A 47 -12.81 -3.78 3.40
CA GLU A 47 -13.46 -2.49 3.13
C GLU A 47 -12.46 -1.36 3.11
N ALA A 48 -11.54 -1.34 4.09
CA ALA A 48 -10.49 -0.34 4.15
C ALA A 48 -9.57 -0.42 2.94
N ALA A 49 -9.19 -1.65 2.55
CA ALA A 49 -8.32 -1.86 1.39
C ALA A 49 -8.97 -1.30 0.12
N TRP A 50 -10.23 -1.64 -0.16
CA TRP A 50 -10.93 -1.15 -1.35
C TRP A 50 -11.14 0.35 -1.32
N ARG A 51 -11.48 0.90 -0.15
CA ARG A 51 -11.69 2.35 0.00
C ARG A 51 -10.41 3.11 -0.31
N GLU A 52 -9.29 2.68 0.28
CA GLU A 52 -8.00 3.35 0.05
C GLU A 52 -7.53 3.22 -1.40
N VAL A 53 -7.73 2.05 -2.02
CA VAL A 53 -7.40 1.87 -3.43
C VAL A 53 -8.21 2.82 -4.30
N ALA A 54 -9.52 2.92 -4.07
CA ALA A 54 -10.39 3.80 -4.85
C ALA A 54 -10.02 5.26 -4.65
N GLU A 55 -9.76 5.68 -3.41
CA GLU A 55 -9.39 7.06 -3.10
C GLU A 55 -8.06 7.46 -3.73
N GLU A 56 -7.04 6.59 -3.63
CA GLU A 56 -5.69 6.93 -4.04
C GLU A 56 -5.41 6.69 -5.53
N THR A 57 -6.15 5.81 -6.18
CA THR A 57 -5.86 5.42 -7.56
C THR A 57 -7.06 5.51 -8.52
N GLY A 58 -8.27 5.59 -8.01
CA GLY A 58 -9.48 5.54 -8.82
C GLY A 58 -9.84 4.14 -9.29
N LEU A 59 -9.08 3.11 -8.94
CA LEU A 59 -9.36 1.74 -9.35
C LEU A 59 -10.46 1.14 -8.46
N THR A 60 -11.38 0.39 -9.08
CA THR A 60 -12.53 -0.18 -8.37
C THR A 60 -12.74 -1.66 -8.64
N ALA A 61 -11.87 -2.28 -9.43
CA ALA A 61 -12.01 -3.70 -9.78
C ALA A 61 -10.64 -4.37 -9.82
N GLY A 62 -10.64 -5.66 -9.59
CA GLY A 62 -9.44 -6.47 -9.57
C GLY A 62 -9.61 -7.64 -8.60
N ARG A 63 -8.56 -8.40 -8.40
CA ARG A 63 -8.55 -9.56 -7.51
C ARG A 63 -7.80 -9.21 -6.25
N LEU A 64 -8.54 -8.89 -5.18
CA LEU A 64 -7.98 -8.55 -3.88
C LEU A 64 -7.66 -9.83 -3.11
N HIS A 65 -6.45 -9.90 -2.57
CA HIS A 65 -6.02 -11.02 -1.74
C HIS A 65 -5.55 -10.49 -0.39
N ASP A 66 -6.18 -10.98 0.68
CA ASP A 66 -5.77 -10.71 2.06
C ASP A 66 -4.71 -11.75 2.43
N TRP A 67 -3.50 -11.27 2.74
CA TRP A 67 -2.39 -12.17 3.07
C TRP A 67 -2.50 -12.74 4.48
N GLN A 68 -3.43 -12.23 5.31
CA GLN A 68 -3.55 -12.60 6.70
C GLN A 68 -2.21 -12.44 7.43
N GLN A 69 -1.49 -11.39 7.06
CA GLN A 69 -0.18 -11.04 7.60
C GLN A 69 -0.24 -9.61 8.08
N GLN A 70 0.36 -9.37 9.25
CA GLN A 70 0.46 -8.02 9.77
C GLN A 70 1.89 -7.72 10.18
N ASN A 71 2.25 -6.45 10.09
CA ASN A 71 3.53 -5.93 10.53
C ASN A 71 3.26 -4.81 11.54
N VAL A 72 4.06 -4.78 12.60
CA VAL A 72 4.01 -3.68 13.57
C VAL A 72 5.28 -2.88 13.38
N TRP A 73 5.13 -1.58 13.16
CA TRP A 73 6.30 -0.72 12.97
C TRP A 73 6.13 0.59 13.73
N GLU A 74 7.28 1.19 14.07
CA GLU A 74 7.29 2.47 14.77
C GLU A 74 6.97 3.58 13.79
N ILE A 75 6.03 4.43 14.18
CA ILE A 75 5.60 5.55 13.35
C ILE A 75 6.76 6.54 13.24
N TYR A 76 7.07 6.96 12.00
CA TYR A 76 8.13 7.95 11.77
C TYR A 76 7.80 9.24 12.51
N PRO A 77 8.76 9.87 13.19
CA PRO A 77 8.52 11.08 13.97
C PRO A 77 7.80 12.18 13.21
N ARG A 78 8.08 12.32 11.92
CA ARG A 78 7.47 13.36 11.08
C ARG A 78 5.95 13.20 10.94
N TRP A 79 5.40 12.00 11.20
CA TRP A 79 3.96 11.73 11.07
C TRP A 79 3.27 11.42 12.39
N ARG A 80 3.99 11.41 13.53
CA ARG A 80 3.38 11.09 14.83
C ARG A 80 2.28 12.04 15.24
N HIS A 81 2.32 13.29 14.78
CA HIS A 81 1.30 14.28 15.10
C HIS A 81 -0.09 13.91 14.58
N ARG A 82 -0.16 12.98 13.63
CA ARG A 82 -1.44 12.52 13.06
C ARG A 82 -2.16 11.53 13.95
N TYR A 83 -1.49 11.03 14.98
CA TYR A 83 -2.01 10.01 15.91
C TYR A 83 -2.20 10.62 17.29
N ALA A 84 -3.02 9.95 18.14
CA ALA A 84 -3.23 10.40 19.51
C ALA A 84 -1.91 10.43 20.29
N PRO A 85 -1.78 11.34 21.28
CA PRO A 85 -0.57 11.37 22.11
C PRO A 85 -0.32 10.00 22.75
N GLY A 86 0.93 9.56 22.75
CA GLY A 86 1.33 8.27 23.29
C GLY A 86 1.28 7.11 22.30
N VAL A 87 0.68 7.30 21.13
CA VAL A 87 0.68 6.29 20.07
C VAL A 87 2.01 6.34 19.35
N THR A 88 2.77 5.24 19.38
CA THR A 88 4.11 5.17 18.80
C THR A 88 4.23 4.12 17.69
N HIS A 89 3.32 3.15 17.66
CA HIS A 89 3.39 2.03 16.70
C HIS A 89 2.09 1.88 15.94
N ASN A 90 2.20 1.42 14.70
CA ASN A 90 1.07 1.14 13.81
C ASN A 90 1.08 -0.33 13.42
N THR A 91 -0.09 -0.96 13.39
CA THR A 91 -0.26 -2.33 12.89
C THR A 91 -0.74 -2.25 11.46
N GLU A 92 0.04 -2.82 10.54
CA GLU A 92 -0.21 -2.77 9.10
C GLU A 92 -0.61 -4.16 8.60
N HIS A 93 -1.76 -4.24 7.94
CA HIS A 93 -2.28 -5.49 7.36
C HIS A 93 -1.99 -5.51 5.86
N VAL A 94 -1.41 -6.59 5.36
CA VAL A 94 -0.90 -6.68 3.99
C VAL A 94 -1.92 -7.31 3.05
N PHE A 95 -2.14 -6.63 1.92
CA PHE A 95 -3.00 -7.10 0.82
C PHE A 95 -2.24 -6.99 -0.49
N SER A 96 -2.67 -7.73 -1.49
CA SER A 96 -2.29 -7.48 -2.88
C SER A 96 -3.56 -7.38 -3.73
N LEU A 97 -3.48 -6.61 -4.81
CA LEU A 97 -4.58 -6.43 -5.76
C LEU A 97 -4.04 -6.64 -7.17
N GLU A 98 -4.50 -7.71 -7.82
CA GLU A 98 -4.12 -7.96 -9.21
C GLU A 98 -5.09 -7.25 -10.14
N VAL A 99 -4.55 -6.48 -11.08
CA VAL A 99 -5.32 -5.71 -12.06
C VAL A 99 -4.79 -5.98 -13.47
N PRO A 100 -5.61 -5.74 -14.52
CA PRO A 100 -5.12 -5.81 -15.89
C PRO A 100 -4.03 -4.77 -16.15
N ALA A 101 -3.14 -5.06 -17.10
CA ALA A 101 -2.13 -4.11 -17.53
C ALA A 101 -2.76 -2.91 -18.26
N GLY A 102 -2.08 -1.78 -18.23
CA GLY A 102 -2.47 -0.61 -19.01
C GLY A 102 -3.55 0.27 -18.40
N LEU A 103 -3.92 0.04 -17.14
CA LEU A 103 -4.92 0.87 -16.47
C LEU A 103 -4.35 2.24 -16.13
N SER A 104 -5.17 3.28 -16.35
CA SER A 104 -4.84 4.63 -15.94
C SER A 104 -5.19 4.82 -14.47
N VAL A 105 -4.30 5.53 -13.76
CA VAL A 105 -4.45 5.84 -12.33
C VAL A 105 -4.85 7.31 -12.20
N ARG A 106 -5.84 7.57 -11.36
CA ARG A 106 -6.26 8.94 -11.04
C ARG A 106 -5.88 9.23 -9.59
N LEU A 107 -4.90 10.11 -9.44
CA LEU A 107 -4.35 10.45 -8.12
C LEU A 107 -5.31 11.32 -7.32
N ALA A 108 -5.34 11.11 -6.00
CA ALA A 108 -6.07 11.95 -5.07
C ALA A 108 -5.33 13.29 -4.92
N PRO A 109 -6.00 14.44 -5.20
CA PRO A 109 -5.36 15.73 -5.05
C PRO A 109 -4.81 15.94 -3.64
N GLY A 110 -3.58 16.41 -3.54
CA GLY A 110 -2.96 16.73 -2.26
C GLY A 110 -2.33 15.56 -1.51
N GLU A 111 -2.58 14.33 -1.92
CA GLU A 111 -2.01 13.15 -1.24
C GLU A 111 -0.81 12.58 -2.00
N HIS A 112 -0.92 12.47 -3.31
CA HIS A 112 0.13 11.92 -4.15
C HIS A 112 0.32 12.80 -5.38
N THR A 113 1.57 12.93 -5.84
CA THR A 113 1.94 13.82 -6.96
C THR A 113 2.28 13.06 -8.22
N ALA A 114 2.58 11.77 -8.13
CA ALA A 114 2.97 10.96 -9.29
C ALA A 114 2.66 9.49 -9.05
N ALA A 115 2.53 8.74 -10.13
CA ALA A 115 2.35 7.29 -10.11
C ALA A 115 3.27 6.69 -11.16
N CYS A 116 3.79 5.50 -10.89
CA CYS A 116 4.56 4.76 -11.88
C CYS A 116 4.34 3.26 -11.73
N TRP A 117 4.45 2.55 -12.85
CA TRP A 117 4.46 1.10 -12.88
C TRP A 117 5.90 0.64 -13.12
N LEU A 118 6.40 -0.20 -12.23
CA LEU A 118 7.78 -0.70 -12.30
C LEU A 118 7.82 -2.22 -12.18
N PRO A 119 8.79 -2.88 -12.85
CA PRO A 119 9.05 -4.29 -12.56
C PRO A 119 9.28 -4.46 -11.06
N TRP A 120 8.89 -5.61 -10.51
CA TRP A 120 8.89 -5.80 -9.06
C TRP A 120 10.26 -5.53 -8.42
N GLN A 121 11.37 -5.87 -9.08
CA GLN A 121 12.71 -5.63 -8.54
C GLN A 121 12.96 -4.13 -8.34
N ALA A 122 12.63 -3.34 -9.36
CA ALA A 122 12.80 -1.89 -9.30
C ALA A 122 11.84 -1.26 -8.30
N ALA A 123 10.60 -1.78 -8.23
CA ALA A 123 9.61 -1.28 -7.28
C ALA A 123 10.05 -1.55 -5.84
N ALA A 124 10.54 -2.75 -5.53
CA ALA A 124 11.03 -3.09 -4.20
C ALA A 124 12.20 -2.20 -3.80
N ALA A 125 13.11 -1.90 -4.75
CA ALA A 125 14.24 -1.04 -4.48
C ALA A 125 13.82 0.42 -4.24
N ARG A 126 12.72 0.86 -4.86
CA ARG A 126 12.25 2.25 -4.75
C ARG A 126 11.35 2.50 -3.54
N ALA A 127 10.61 1.48 -3.08
CA ALA A 127 9.70 1.64 -1.95
C ALA A 127 10.47 2.09 -0.71
N PHE A 128 10.05 3.20 -0.09
CA PHE A 128 10.81 3.76 1.03
C PHE A 128 10.64 2.96 2.32
N SER A 129 9.51 2.31 2.51
CA SER A 129 9.22 1.54 3.73
C SER A 129 9.77 0.11 3.59
N PRO A 130 10.52 -0.39 4.59
CA PRO A 130 11.00 -1.77 4.55
C PRO A 130 9.90 -2.82 4.44
N SER A 131 8.76 -2.61 5.12
CA SER A 131 7.64 -3.56 5.05
C SER A 131 7.02 -3.57 3.66
N ASN A 132 6.92 -2.43 3.00
CA ASN A 132 6.41 -2.33 1.63
C ASN A 132 7.35 -3.05 0.66
N ALA A 133 8.65 -2.80 0.77
CA ALA A 133 9.64 -3.47 -0.07
C ALA A 133 9.58 -4.99 0.11
N GLU A 134 9.48 -5.45 1.35
CA GLU A 134 9.38 -6.89 1.63
C GLU A 134 8.09 -7.50 1.11
N ALA A 135 6.96 -6.78 1.18
CA ALA A 135 5.70 -7.26 0.63
C ALA A 135 5.81 -7.47 -0.89
N ILE A 136 6.46 -6.55 -1.59
CA ILE A 136 6.69 -6.68 -3.04
C ILE A 136 7.54 -7.92 -3.34
N ARG A 137 8.62 -8.13 -2.59
CA ARG A 137 9.48 -9.31 -2.76
C ARG A 137 8.73 -10.60 -2.44
N ALA A 138 7.92 -10.60 -1.40
CA ALA A 138 7.12 -11.77 -1.01
C ALA A 138 6.10 -12.13 -2.09
N LEU A 139 5.48 -11.13 -2.71
CA LEU A 139 4.55 -11.35 -3.83
C LEU A 139 5.27 -12.07 -4.97
N ALA A 140 6.48 -11.64 -5.32
CA ALA A 140 7.26 -12.27 -6.38
C ALA A 140 7.62 -13.72 -6.03
N ARG A 141 7.96 -13.99 -4.77
CA ARG A 141 8.26 -15.35 -4.31
C ARG A 141 7.04 -16.26 -4.40
N GLN A 142 5.85 -15.74 -4.02
CA GLN A 142 4.61 -16.50 -4.11
C GLN A 142 4.30 -16.87 -5.56
N ARG A 143 4.51 -15.93 -6.48
CA ARG A 143 4.26 -16.18 -7.90
C ARG A 143 5.26 -17.20 -8.47
N ALA A 144 6.52 -17.13 -8.08
CA ALA A 144 7.53 -18.11 -8.52
C ALA A 144 7.17 -19.51 -8.01
N GLY A 145 6.75 -19.64 -6.74
CA GLY A 145 6.30 -20.90 -6.18
C GLY A 145 5.08 -21.48 -6.89
N ALA A 146 4.09 -20.63 -7.21
CA ALA A 146 2.90 -21.04 -7.93
C ALA A 146 3.24 -21.50 -9.36
N SER A 147 4.24 -20.87 -9.99
CA SER A 147 4.66 -21.24 -11.35
C SER A 147 5.44 -22.54 -11.38
N ALA A 148 6.05 -22.95 -10.27
CA ALA A 148 6.82 -24.17 -10.17
C ALA A 148 5.92 -25.42 -10.01
N ASP A 149 4.69 -25.21 -9.61
CA ASP A 149 3.70 -26.27 -9.46
C ASP A 149 2.96 -26.48 -10.77
#